data_4ff8441a241a95dc70ce583984765a0c
#
_entry.id   4ff8441a241a95dc70ce583984765a0c
#
_cell.length_a   1.000
_cell.length_b   1.000
_cell.length_c   1.000
_cell.angle_alpha   90.00
_cell.angle_beta   90.00
_cell.angle_gamma   90.00
#
_symmetry.space_group_name_H-M   'P 1'
#
loop_
_entity.id
_entity.type
_entity.pdbx_description
1 polymer ?
#
loop_
_entity_poly.entity_id
_entity_poly.type
_entity_poly.pdbx_seq_one_letter_code
_entity_poly.pdbx_strand_id
1 'polypeptide(L)'
;DCLLSRGLGDVYKRQALNCSMKFSIYLPPHDKDERLPVLYWLSGLTCNEQNFITKAGAQKYAAEHKVIIVAPDTSPRGEDVPDHADYDLGQGAGFYVNATQAPWSQHFKMYDYIVEELRNLIDLNFPTNQVQSIMGHSMGGHGALVIGLKNPELYKSISAFAPIVAPSQVPWGKKAFTHYLGETETLWKSYDAIELIKNAEVHLPLSLIHI
;
A
#
# COMPACT_ATOMS: atom_id res chain seq x y z
N ASP A 1 -17.98 -14.27 -14.79
CA ASP A 1 -18.44 -13.46 -13.66
C ASP A 1 -17.98 -14.09 -12.35
N CYS A 2 -16.74 -13.89 -11.97
CA CYS A 2 -16.26 -14.35 -10.67
C CYS A 2 -15.60 -13.17 -9.95
N LEU A 3 -16.39 -12.31 -9.36
CA LEU A 3 -16.01 -11.44 -8.27
C LEU A 3 -15.81 -12.32 -7.02
N LEU A 4 -14.66 -12.93 -6.89
CA LEU A 4 -14.22 -13.47 -5.62
C LEU A 4 -13.74 -12.32 -4.74
N SER A 5 -14.68 -11.53 -4.21
CA SER A 5 -14.47 -10.84 -2.95
C SER A 5 -14.48 -11.91 -1.84
N ARG A 6 -13.48 -12.75 -1.80
CA ARG A 6 -13.23 -13.50 -0.57
C ARG A 6 -12.59 -12.51 0.38
N GLY A 7 -13.42 -11.94 1.25
CA GLY A 7 -12.95 -11.44 2.51
C GLY A 7 -12.29 -12.60 3.27
N LEU A 8 -11.01 -12.82 3.01
CA LEU A 8 -10.14 -13.59 3.90
C LEU A 8 -9.79 -12.68 5.10
N GLY A 9 -10.83 -12.08 5.68
CA GLY A 9 -10.70 -11.45 6.96
C GLY A 9 -11.04 -12.46 8.01
N ASP A 10 -10.11 -13.19 8.59
CA ASP A 10 -10.33 -13.70 9.96
C ASP A 10 -9.29 -14.69 10.49
N VAL A 11 -8.20 -15.03 9.86
CA VAL A 11 -7.41 -16.15 10.42
C VAL A 11 -5.94 -15.86 10.75
N TYR A 12 -5.38 -14.70 10.46
CA TYR A 12 -4.00 -14.46 10.87
C TYR A 12 -3.88 -13.24 11.79
N LYS A 13 -3.65 -13.51 13.11
CA LYS A 13 -3.06 -12.50 14.01
C LYS A 13 -1.77 -12.02 13.36
N ARG A 14 -1.77 -10.80 12.86
CA ARG A 14 -0.67 -10.24 12.08
C ARG A 14 0.37 -9.68 13.04
N GLN A 15 1.62 -10.08 12.83
CA GLN A 15 2.71 -9.74 13.75
C GLN A 15 3.05 -8.25 13.73
N ALA A 16 2.99 -7.58 12.55
CA ALA A 16 3.37 -6.18 12.44
C ALA A 16 2.31 -5.21 12.97
N LEU A 17 1.03 -5.47 12.72
CA LEU A 17 -0.06 -4.53 13.03
C LEU A 17 -0.81 -4.84 14.32
N ASN A 18 -0.62 -6.03 14.87
CA ASN A 18 -1.32 -6.51 16.06
C ASN A 18 -2.86 -6.35 16.01
N CYS A 19 -3.42 -6.38 14.81
CA CYS A 19 -4.86 -6.30 14.53
C CYS A 19 -5.20 -7.03 13.22
N SER A 20 -6.50 -7.21 12.96
CA SER A 20 -6.97 -7.78 11.68
C SER A 20 -6.90 -6.73 10.58
N MET A 21 -6.41 -7.13 9.40
CA MET A 21 -6.40 -6.30 8.20
C MET A 21 -7.25 -6.92 7.11
N LYS A 22 -7.88 -6.06 6.30
CA LYS A 22 -8.64 -6.46 5.12
C LYS A 22 -7.87 -6.11 3.85
N PHE A 23 -8.04 -6.93 2.84
CA PHE A 23 -7.65 -6.62 1.47
C PHE A 23 -8.64 -7.23 0.49
N SER A 24 -8.79 -6.63 -0.67
CA SER A 24 -9.50 -7.21 -1.80
C SER A 24 -8.50 -7.80 -2.78
N ILE A 25 -8.87 -8.92 -3.39
CA ILE A 25 -8.09 -9.55 -4.45
C ILE A 25 -8.98 -9.84 -5.65
N TYR A 26 -8.49 -9.53 -6.84
CA TYR A 26 -9.04 -10.01 -8.10
C TYR A 26 -8.10 -11.04 -8.70
N LEU A 27 -8.61 -12.23 -8.88
CA LEU A 27 -7.92 -13.33 -9.54
C LEU A 27 -8.51 -13.51 -10.94
N PRO A 28 -7.75 -13.22 -12.02
CA PRO A 28 -8.25 -13.38 -13.38
C PRO A 28 -8.46 -14.85 -13.74
N PRO A 29 -9.29 -15.16 -14.75
CA PRO A 29 -9.38 -16.51 -15.30
C PRO A 29 -8.00 -17.02 -15.72
N HIS A 30 -7.62 -18.20 -15.24
CA HIS A 30 -6.31 -18.80 -15.48
C HIS A 30 -6.39 -20.33 -15.48
N ASP A 31 -5.42 -20.98 -16.11
CA ASP A 31 -5.31 -22.44 -16.10
C ASP A 31 -4.77 -22.94 -14.77
N LYS A 32 -5.02 -24.21 -14.43
CA LYS A 32 -4.71 -24.79 -13.12
C LYS A 32 -3.25 -24.60 -12.68
N ASP A 33 -2.34 -24.71 -13.65
CA ASP A 33 -0.88 -24.63 -13.39
C ASP A 33 -0.28 -23.26 -13.77
N GLU A 34 -1.12 -22.34 -14.24
CA GLU A 34 -0.68 -20.99 -14.63
C GLU A 34 -0.34 -20.15 -13.39
N ARG A 35 0.81 -19.47 -13.43
CA ARG A 35 1.27 -18.55 -12.40
C ARG A 35 1.28 -17.13 -12.95
N LEU A 36 0.78 -16.19 -12.17
CA LEU A 36 0.44 -14.86 -12.62
C LEU A 36 1.23 -13.78 -11.88
N PRO A 37 1.56 -12.66 -12.54
CA PRO A 37 2.11 -11.50 -11.85
C PRO A 37 1.08 -10.82 -10.97
N VAL A 38 1.55 -10.09 -9.96
CA VAL A 38 0.73 -9.38 -8.99
C VAL A 38 0.90 -7.87 -9.12
N LEU A 39 -0.20 -7.14 -9.13
CA LEU A 39 -0.23 -5.70 -9.07
C LEU A 39 -0.86 -5.25 -7.74
N TYR A 40 -0.07 -4.64 -6.88
CA TYR A 40 -0.55 -4.04 -5.64
C TYR A 40 -1.08 -2.63 -5.90
N TRP A 41 -2.34 -2.39 -5.52
CA TRP A 41 -2.95 -1.08 -5.55
C TRP A 41 -3.02 -0.48 -4.15
N LEU A 42 -2.46 0.71 -3.97
CA LEU A 42 -2.53 1.48 -2.73
C LEU A 42 -3.52 2.64 -2.89
N SER A 43 -4.57 2.63 -2.08
CA SER A 43 -5.61 3.66 -2.12
C SER A 43 -5.22 4.93 -1.37
N GLY A 44 -5.90 6.04 -1.68
CA GLY A 44 -5.73 7.33 -1.03
C GLY A 44 -6.45 7.42 0.33
N LEU A 45 -6.40 8.62 0.92
CA LEU A 45 -7.04 8.94 2.20
C LEU A 45 -8.51 8.54 2.23
N THR A 46 -8.96 8.09 3.39
CA THR A 46 -10.34 7.70 3.72
C THR A 46 -10.86 6.47 2.96
N CYS A 47 -10.12 5.96 1.99
CA CYS A 47 -10.46 4.74 1.29
C CYS A 47 -10.20 3.50 2.14
N ASN A 48 -10.81 2.40 1.72
CA ASN A 48 -10.56 1.05 2.21
C ASN A 48 -10.26 0.10 1.03
N GLU A 49 -10.20 -1.18 1.29
CA GLU A 49 -9.90 -2.22 0.29
C GLU A 49 -10.95 -2.33 -0.84
N GLN A 50 -12.17 -1.81 -0.65
CA GLN A 50 -13.27 -1.93 -1.61
C GLN A 50 -13.26 -0.81 -2.67
N ASN A 51 -12.74 0.37 -2.34
CA ASN A 51 -12.89 1.54 -3.20
C ASN A 51 -12.38 1.33 -4.63
N PHE A 52 -11.18 0.80 -4.78
CA PHE A 52 -10.60 0.56 -6.10
C PHE A 52 -11.32 -0.55 -6.85
N ILE A 53 -11.51 -1.69 -6.22
CA ILE A 53 -12.10 -2.87 -6.84
C ILE A 53 -13.51 -2.60 -7.37
N THR A 54 -14.29 -1.77 -6.67
CA THR A 54 -15.68 -1.45 -7.06
C THR A 54 -15.79 -0.33 -8.08
N LYS A 55 -14.80 0.59 -8.14
CA LYS A 55 -14.95 1.84 -8.91
C LYS A 55 -14.05 1.93 -10.14
N ALA A 56 -12.89 1.28 -10.13
CA ALA A 56 -11.88 1.48 -11.18
C ALA A 56 -12.15 0.73 -12.48
N GLY A 57 -12.97 -0.33 -12.45
CA GLY A 57 -13.20 -1.18 -13.62
C GLY A 57 -11.94 -1.92 -14.10
N ALA A 58 -10.93 -2.03 -13.23
CA ALA A 58 -9.62 -2.59 -13.57
C ALA A 58 -9.64 -4.08 -13.89
N GLN A 59 -10.67 -4.81 -13.45
CA GLN A 59 -10.78 -6.25 -13.60
C GLN A 59 -10.78 -6.69 -15.07
N LYS A 60 -11.38 -5.90 -15.96
CA LYS A 60 -11.36 -6.17 -17.41
C LYS A 60 -9.93 -6.25 -17.94
N TYR A 61 -9.14 -5.24 -17.66
CA TYR A 61 -7.75 -5.16 -18.09
C TYR A 61 -6.86 -6.19 -17.39
N ALA A 62 -7.12 -6.43 -16.12
CA ALA A 62 -6.41 -7.47 -15.36
C ALA A 62 -6.68 -8.87 -15.94
N ALA A 63 -7.90 -9.15 -16.43
CA ALA A 63 -8.21 -10.38 -17.12
C ALA A 63 -7.50 -10.49 -18.46
N GLU A 64 -7.50 -9.42 -19.25
CA GLU A 64 -6.82 -9.37 -20.58
C GLU A 64 -5.32 -9.59 -20.46
N HIS A 65 -4.69 -9.02 -19.42
CA HIS A 65 -3.25 -9.10 -19.18
C HIS A 65 -2.81 -10.18 -18.21
N LYS A 66 -3.73 -11.00 -17.72
CA LYS A 66 -3.44 -12.10 -16.79
C LYS A 66 -2.69 -11.61 -15.52
N VAL A 67 -3.20 -10.58 -14.88
CA VAL A 67 -2.60 -9.95 -13.68
C VAL A 67 -3.53 -10.08 -12.48
N ILE A 68 -3.01 -10.57 -11.36
CA ILE A 68 -3.70 -10.53 -10.07
C ILE A 68 -3.66 -9.09 -9.55
N ILE A 69 -4.80 -8.55 -9.09
CA ILE A 69 -4.83 -7.25 -8.41
C ILE A 69 -5.06 -7.48 -6.91
N VAL A 70 -4.25 -6.86 -6.08
CA VAL A 70 -4.38 -6.86 -4.62
C VAL A 70 -4.54 -5.43 -4.13
N ALA A 71 -5.63 -5.13 -3.43
CA ALA A 71 -5.93 -3.81 -2.87
C ALA A 71 -6.11 -3.93 -1.35
N PRO A 72 -5.11 -3.60 -0.53
CA PRO A 72 -5.23 -3.58 0.93
C PRO A 72 -6.04 -2.38 1.42
N ASP A 73 -6.54 -2.47 2.64
CA ASP A 73 -7.04 -1.30 3.37
C ASP A 73 -5.90 -0.29 3.59
N THR A 74 -6.26 0.96 3.76
CA THR A 74 -5.31 2.09 3.87
C THR A 74 -4.75 2.29 5.27
N SER A 75 -5.30 1.60 6.27
CA SER A 75 -4.83 1.61 7.65
C SER A 75 -5.34 0.40 8.43
N PRO A 76 -4.78 0.13 9.61
CA PRO A 76 -5.47 -0.64 10.64
C PRO A 76 -6.82 -0.01 10.99
N ARG A 77 -7.80 -0.86 11.38
CA ARG A 77 -9.13 -0.42 11.85
C ARG A 77 -9.63 -1.30 12.98
N GLY A 78 -10.45 -0.73 13.83
CA GLY A 78 -11.10 -1.43 14.95
C GLY A 78 -11.27 -0.56 16.17
N GLU A 79 -12.02 -1.06 17.15
CA GLU A 79 -12.30 -0.33 18.40
C GLU A 79 -11.03 -0.11 19.24
N ASP A 80 -10.11 -1.07 19.21
CA ASP A 80 -8.83 -1.01 19.93
C ASP A 80 -7.72 -0.31 19.15
N VAL A 81 -7.99 0.15 17.92
CA VAL A 81 -7.02 0.85 17.07
C VAL A 81 -7.17 2.36 17.26
N PRO A 82 -6.08 3.07 17.56
CA PRO A 82 -6.13 4.53 17.69
C PRO A 82 -6.73 5.20 16.45
N ASP A 83 -7.51 6.24 16.70
CA ASP A 83 -8.13 7.05 15.66
C ASP A 83 -8.01 8.54 15.98
N HIS A 84 -8.35 9.40 15.03
CA HIS A 84 -8.35 10.85 15.18
C HIS A 84 -9.59 11.48 14.51
N ALA A 85 -10.01 12.62 14.99
CA ALA A 85 -11.17 13.33 14.44
C ALA A 85 -10.91 13.90 13.04
N ASP A 86 -9.66 14.19 12.70
CA ASP A 86 -9.28 14.70 11.39
C ASP A 86 -9.17 13.54 10.38
N TYR A 87 -9.75 13.70 9.20
CA TYR A 87 -9.79 12.68 8.15
C TYR A 87 -8.42 12.26 7.61
N ASP A 88 -7.40 13.07 7.84
CA ASP A 88 -6.02 12.89 7.36
C ASP A 88 -5.09 12.28 8.41
N LEU A 89 -5.63 11.72 9.50
CA LEU A 89 -4.88 11.06 10.55
C LEU A 89 -5.70 9.90 11.15
N GLY A 90 -5.05 8.82 11.54
CA GLY A 90 -5.72 7.65 12.14
C GLY A 90 -6.33 6.70 11.11
N GLN A 91 -7.51 6.17 11.41
CA GLN A 91 -8.15 5.15 10.57
C GLN A 91 -8.52 5.70 9.19
N GLY A 92 -8.02 5.04 8.14
CA GLY A 92 -8.12 5.51 6.76
C GLY A 92 -6.97 6.39 6.28
N ALA A 93 -5.97 6.65 7.13
CA ALA A 93 -4.87 7.57 6.88
C ALA A 93 -3.50 7.04 7.34
N GLY A 94 -3.18 5.78 7.04
CA GLY A 94 -1.95 5.12 7.51
C GLY A 94 -0.66 5.56 6.83
N PHE A 95 -0.72 6.38 5.77
CA PHE A 95 0.41 6.93 5.01
C PHE A 95 1.45 5.90 4.56
N TYR A 96 1.18 4.62 4.70
CA TYR A 96 2.09 3.52 4.34
C TYR A 96 3.47 3.63 4.99
N VAL A 97 3.51 4.15 6.21
CA VAL A 97 4.71 4.29 7.06
C VAL A 97 4.67 3.29 8.21
N ASN A 98 5.81 3.13 8.90
CA ASN A 98 5.89 2.45 10.18
C ASN A 98 5.93 3.50 11.29
N ALA A 99 4.81 3.72 11.96
CA ALA A 99 4.74 4.68 13.05
C ALA A 99 5.66 4.29 14.21
N THR A 100 6.34 5.28 14.76
CA THR A 100 7.25 5.15 15.91
C THR A 100 6.71 5.80 17.17
N GLN A 101 5.69 6.66 17.03
CA GLN A 101 5.14 7.45 18.13
C GLN A 101 3.85 6.83 18.68
N ALA A 102 3.71 6.86 19.99
CA ALA A 102 2.45 6.53 20.64
C ALA A 102 1.35 7.58 20.29
N PRO A 103 0.08 7.17 20.17
CA PRO A 103 -0.44 5.82 20.33
C PRO A 103 -0.32 4.94 19.07
N TRP A 104 0.18 5.49 17.96
CA TRP A 104 0.17 4.88 16.63
C TRP A 104 1.11 3.68 16.49
N SER A 105 2.26 3.71 17.17
CA SER A 105 3.35 2.75 16.99
C SER A 105 2.96 1.29 17.21
N GLN A 106 1.86 1.03 17.92
CA GLN A 106 1.39 -0.31 18.23
C GLN A 106 0.73 -0.99 17.01
N HIS A 107 0.05 -0.21 16.16
CA HIS A 107 -0.78 -0.75 15.07
C HIS A 107 -0.41 -0.21 13.69
N PHE A 108 0.09 1.01 13.57
CA PHE A 108 0.34 1.67 12.28
C PHE A 108 1.71 1.30 11.72
N LYS A 109 1.90 0.02 11.34
CA LYS A 109 3.10 -0.51 10.68
C LYS A 109 2.79 -0.87 9.23
N MET A 110 2.19 0.08 8.51
CA MET A 110 1.66 -0.17 7.17
C MET A 110 2.75 -0.50 6.14
N TYR A 111 3.96 0.04 6.29
CA TYR A 111 5.08 -0.31 5.41
C TYR A 111 5.42 -1.80 5.51
N ASP A 112 5.70 -2.30 6.72
CA ASP A 112 6.04 -3.72 6.94
C ASP A 112 4.87 -4.63 6.54
N TYR A 113 3.64 -4.20 6.80
CA TYR A 113 2.47 -4.94 6.38
C TYR A 113 2.43 -5.18 4.87
N ILE A 114 2.66 -4.14 4.05
CA ILE A 114 2.62 -4.27 2.59
C ILE A 114 3.83 -5.06 2.07
N VAL A 115 5.03 -4.73 2.54
CA VAL A 115 6.28 -5.26 2.00
C VAL A 115 6.52 -6.71 2.42
N GLU A 116 6.14 -7.08 3.63
CA GLU A 116 6.42 -8.38 4.19
C GLU A 116 5.18 -9.26 4.32
N GLU A 117 4.21 -8.86 5.17
CA GLU A 117 3.12 -9.75 5.56
C GLU A 117 2.13 -10.01 4.43
N LEU A 118 1.62 -8.96 3.80
CA LEU A 118 0.65 -9.08 2.72
C LEU A 118 1.27 -9.80 1.52
N ARG A 119 2.48 -9.40 1.12
CA ARG A 119 3.20 -10.02 0.00
C ARG A 119 3.39 -11.52 0.23
N ASN A 120 3.92 -11.91 1.38
CA ASN A 120 4.12 -13.32 1.72
C ASN A 120 2.80 -14.09 1.76
N LEU A 121 1.73 -13.49 2.31
CA LEU A 121 0.41 -14.12 2.34
C LEU A 121 -0.13 -14.37 0.92
N ILE A 122 0.04 -13.41 0.02
CA ILE A 122 -0.38 -13.54 -1.39
C ILE A 122 0.42 -14.64 -2.08
N ASP A 123 1.73 -14.64 -1.95
CA ASP A 123 2.61 -15.64 -2.58
C ASP A 123 2.36 -17.07 -2.08
N LEU A 124 1.97 -17.24 -0.83
CA LEU A 124 1.69 -18.55 -0.25
C LEU A 124 0.29 -19.11 -0.63
N ASN A 125 -0.69 -18.24 -0.90
CA ASN A 125 -2.09 -18.67 -1.02
C ASN A 125 -2.67 -18.52 -2.42
N PHE A 126 -1.98 -17.84 -3.34
CA PHE A 126 -2.47 -17.58 -4.70
C PHE A 126 -1.43 -18.00 -5.76
N PRO A 127 -1.86 -18.25 -7.01
CA PRO A 127 -1.00 -18.75 -8.07
C PRO A 127 -0.08 -17.65 -8.62
N THR A 128 0.81 -17.12 -7.80
CA THR A 128 1.75 -16.05 -8.18
C THR A 128 3.00 -16.62 -8.86
N ASN A 129 3.59 -15.84 -9.78
CA ASN A 129 4.90 -16.10 -10.35
C ASN A 129 6.01 -15.26 -9.70
N GLN A 130 5.69 -14.58 -8.59
CA GLN A 130 6.58 -13.69 -7.83
C GLN A 130 7.02 -12.42 -8.59
N VAL A 131 6.50 -12.18 -9.78
CA VAL A 131 6.67 -10.90 -10.48
C VAL A 131 5.63 -9.92 -9.94
N GLN A 132 6.09 -8.81 -9.38
CA GLN A 132 5.23 -7.86 -8.66
C GLN A 132 5.47 -6.44 -9.15
N SER A 133 4.40 -5.65 -9.20
CA SER A 133 4.43 -4.20 -9.42
C SER A 133 3.55 -3.51 -8.40
N ILE A 134 3.81 -2.22 -8.16
CA ILE A 134 3.08 -1.43 -7.18
C ILE A 134 2.55 -0.15 -7.82
N MET A 135 1.30 0.17 -7.53
CA MET A 135 0.69 1.42 -7.97
C MET A 135 -0.23 2.01 -6.90
N GLY A 136 -0.52 3.29 -7.00
CA GLY A 136 -1.41 3.93 -6.04
C GLY A 136 -1.80 5.35 -6.41
N HIS A 137 -2.82 5.86 -5.71
CA HIS A 137 -3.36 7.20 -5.93
C HIS A 137 -3.23 8.05 -4.67
N SER A 138 -2.87 9.34 -4.82
CA SER A 138 -2.79 10.32 -3.73
C SER A 138 -1.84 9.85 -2.60
N MET A 139 -2.33 9.66 -1.37
CA MET A 139 -1.60 9.02 -0.27
C MET A 139 -1.07 7.63 -0.67
N GLY A 140 -1.84 6.85 -1.43
CA GLY A 140 -1.39 5.56 -1.96
C GLY A 140 -0.33 5.70 -3.05
N GLY A 141 -0.36 6.78 -3.83
CA GLY A 141 0.71 7.13 -4.76
C GLY A 141 2.02 7.43 -4.05
N HIS A 142 1.96 8.16 -2.93
CA HIS A 142 3.08 8.31 -1.99
C HIS A 142 3.59 6.94 -1.51
N GLY A 143 2.70 6.08 -1.02
CA GLY A 143 3.05 4.74 -0.58
C GLY A 143 3.73 3.91 -1.67
N ALA A 144 3.20 3.93 -2.89
CA ALA A 144 3.76 3.20 -4.03
C ALA A 144 5.18 3.68 -4.39
N LEU A 145 5.40 5.00 -4.39
CA LEU A 145 6.72 5.59 -4.62
C LEU A 145 7.71 5.19 -3.53
N VAL A 146 7.35 5.40 -2.28
CA VAL A 146 8.24 5.10 -1.14
C VAL A 146 8.59 3.61 -1.09
N ILE A 147 7.58 2.74 -1.18
CA ILE A 147 7.78 1.30 -1.08
C ILE A 147 8.60 0.79 -2.28
N GLY A 148 8.26 1.21 -3.49
CA GLY A 148 8.98 0.77 -4.69
C GLY A 148 10.41 1.26 -4.75
N LEU A 149 10.68 2.54 -4.40
CA LEU A 149 12.03 3.10 -4.37
C LEU A 149 12.93 2.48 -3.29
N LYS A 150 12.35 2.07 -2.17
CA LYS A 150 13.09 1.40 -1.09
C LYS A 150 13.35 -0.09 -1.32
N ASN A 151 12.58 -0.71 -2.22
CA ASN A 151 12.66 -2.15 -2.49
C ASN A 151 12.70 -2.43 -4.00
N PRO A 152 13.70 -1.90 -4.73
CA PRO A 152 13.76 -2.03 -6.18
C PRO A 152 13.94 -3.49 -6.66
N GLU A 153 14.40 -4.37 -5.80
CA GLU A 153 14.55 -5.80 -6.07
C GLU A 153 13.20 -6.55 -6.02
N LEU A 154 12.22 -6.03 -5.28
CA LEU A 154 10.91 -6.68 -5.12
C LEU A 154 9.93 -6.32 -6.23
N TYR A 155 10.01 -5.11 -6.76
CA TYR A 155 9.02 -4.60 -7.72
C TYR A 155 9.64 -4.39 -9.10
N LYS A 156 8.84 -4.64 -10.15
CA LYS A 156 9.26 -4.46 -11.55
C LYS A 156 8.91 -3.09 -12.11
N SER A 157 7.93 -2.43 -11.52
CA SER A 157 7.54 -1.05 -11.89
C SER A 157 6.75 -0.37 -10.78
N ILE A 158 6.74 0.96 -10.83
CA ILE A 158 5.97 1.84 -9.95
C ILE A 158 5.06 2.69 -10.83
N SER A 159 3.77 2.82 -10.46
CA SER A 159 2.86 3.77 -11.08
C SER A 159 2.17 4.61 -10.01
N ALA A 160 2.30 5.92 -10.06
CA ALA A 160 1.74 6.82 -9.08
C ALA A 160 0.83 7.85 -9.73
N PHE A 161 -0.42 7.88 -9.28
CA PHE A 161 -1.48 8.76 -9.77
C PHE A 161 -1.69 9.90 -8.77
N ALA A 162 -1.48 11.14 -9.20
CA ALA A 162 -1.57 12.34 -8.35
C ALA A 162 -0.92 12.15 -6.96
N PRO A 163 0.34 11.65 -6.89
CA PRO A 163 0.96 11.29 -5.63
C PRO A 163 1.36 12.50 -4.80
N ILE A 164 1.48 12.30 -3.48
CA ILE A 164 2.20 13.21 -2.61
C ILE A 164 3.68 12.83 -2.69
N VAL A 165 4.48 13.65 -3.37
CA VAL A 165 5.89 13.31 -3.66
C VAL A 165 6.87 13.82 -2.61
N ALA A 166 6.52 14.89 -1.90
CA ALA A 166 7.39 15.56 -0.91
C ALA A 166 6.63 15.90 0.39
N PRO A 167 6.13 14.90 1.12
CA PRO A 167 5.35 15.13 2.34
C PRO A 167 6.13 15.88 3.42
N SER A 168 7.44 15.68 3.49
CA SER A 168 8.31 16.38 4.45
C SER A 168 8.42 17.89 4.21
N GLN A 169 7.99 18.38 3.03
CA GLN A 169 8.13 19.79 2.64
C GLN A 169 6.83 20.59 2.71
N VAL A 170 5.70 19.93 2.92
CA VAL A 170 4.38 20.57 2.94
C VAL A 170 3.70 20.45 4.32
N PRO A 171 2.94 21.46 4.76
CA PRO A 171 2.35 21.47 6.11
C PRO A 171 1.53 20.23 6.43
N TRP A 172 0.75 19.79 5.48
CA TRP A 172 -0.12 18.62 5.61
C TRP A 172 0.67 17.30 5.78
N GLY A 173 1.73 17.08 5.02
CA GLY A 173 2.61 15.92 5.18
C GLY A 173 3.42 15.98 6.47
N LYS A 174 3.89 17.17 6.87
CA LYS A 174 4.57 17.38 8.16
C LYS A 174 3.65 17.01 9.32
N LYS A 175 2.36 17.41 9.29
CA LYS A 175 1.38 17.00 10.29
C LYS A 175 1.35 15.48 10.47
N ALA A 176 1.17 14.72 9.39
CA ALA A 176 1.11 13.27 9.44
C ALA A 176 2.43 12.68 9.97
N PHE A 177 3.58 13.15 9.47
CA PHE A 177 4.87 12.65 9.88
C PHE A 177 5.22 12.97 11.32
N THR A 178 4.88 14.15 11.81
CA THR A 178 5.05 14.50 13.24
C THR A 178 4.28 13.50 14.12
N HIS A 179 3.03 13.22 13.78
CA HIS A 179 2.22 12.30 14.57
C HIS A 179 2.71 10.84 14.49
N TYR A 180 3.10 10.36 13.31
CA TYR A 180 3.51 8.98 13.15
C TYR A 180 4.98 8.72 13.45
N LEU A 181 5.88 9.64 13.07
CA LEU A 181 7.32 9.45 13.11
C LEU A 181 8.02 10.33 14.16
N GLY A 182 7.30 11.29 14.76
CA GLY A 182 7.86 12.27 15.69
C GLY A 182 8.50 13.44 14.96
N GLU A 183 9.20 14.29 15.72
CA GLU A 183 9.78 15.55 15.21
C GLU A 183 11.15 15.37 14.52
N THR A 184 11.65 14.16 14.46
CA THR A 184 12.96 13.86 13.86
C THR A 184 12.87 13.85 12.33
N GLU A 185 13.14 14.98 11.71
CA GLU A 185 13.03 15.16 10.24
C GLU A 185 13.89 14.17 9.42
N THR A 186 14.96 13.63 9.99
CA THR A 186 15.76 12.59 9.31
C THR A 186 14.98 11.30 9.07
N LEU A 187 14.03 10.96 9.96
CA LEU A 187 13.13 9.83 9.76
C LEU A 187 12.12 10.10 8.64
N TRP A 188 11.68 11.36 8.48
CA TRP A 188 10.75 11.74 7.42
C TRP A 188 11.33 11.51 6.03
N LYS A 189 12.64 11.77 5.86
CA LYS A 189 13.34 11.58 4.57
C LYS A 189 13.30 10.13 4.09
N SER A 190 13.23 9.17 5.00
CA SER A 190 13.09 7.75 4.64
C SER A 190 11.72 7.38 4.08
N TYR A 191 10.74 8.30 4.17
CA TYR A 191 9.40 8.19 3.62
C TYR A 191 9.04 9.35 2.67
N ASP A 192 10.03 10.04 2.13
CA ASP A 192 9.85 11.14 1.17
C ASP A 192 10.42 10.73 -0.19
N ALA A 193 9.56 10.64 -1.21
CA ALA A 193 9.97 10.13 -2.52
C ALA A 193 11.04 11.02 -3.19
N ILE A 194 11.00 12.34 -2.98
CA ILE A 194 12.02 13.27 -3.50
C ILE A 194 13.37 13.01 -2.85
N GLU A 195 13.41 12.71 -1.56
CA GLU A 195 14.66 12.40 -0.88
C GLU A 195 15.18 11.00 -1.26
N LEU A 196 14.29 10.02 -1.42
CA LEU A 196 14.65 8.67 -1.82
C LEU A 196 15.23 8.62 -3.25
N ILE A 197 14.63 9.33 -4.20
CA ILE A 197 15.06 9.28 -5.60
C ILE A 197 16.44 9.94 -5.82
N LYS A 198 16.80 10.92 -4.98
CA LYS A 198 18.14 11.54 -5.03
C LYS A 198 19.26 10.56 -4.74
N ASN A 199 18.97 9.52 -3.96
CA ASN A 199 19.93 8.51 -3.51
C ASN A 199 19.69 7.14 -4.13
N ALA A 200 18.78 7.02 -5.11
CA ALA A 200 18.46 5.76 -5.74
C ALA A 200 19.59 5.30 -6.66
N GLU A 201 20.11 4.10 -6.42
CA GLU A 201 21.12 3.46 -7.27
C GLU A 201 20.48 2.64 -8.40
N VAL A 202 19.23 2.16 -8.17
CA VAL A 202 18.48 1.35 -9.13
C VAL A 202 17.28 2.14 -9.62
N HIS A 203 17.11 2.19 -10.94
CA HIS A 203 16.00 2.87 -11.59
C HIS A 203 14.95 1.87 -12.04
N LEU A 204 13.82 1.82 -11.33
CA LEU A 204 12.63 1.09 -11.79
C LEU A 204 11.90 1.88 -12.87
N PRO A 205 11.22 1.23 -13.83
CA PRO A 205 10.22 1.87 -14.65
C PRO A 205 9.20 2.61 -13.78
N LEU A 206 9.16 3.93 -13.92
CA LEU A 206 8.33 4.82 -13.11
C LEU A 206 7.35 5.58 -13.99
N SER A 207 6.06 5.45 -13.70
CA SER A 207 5.00 6.24 -14.31
C SER A 207 4.39 7.20 -13.29
N LEU A 208 4.50 8.50 -13.55
CA LEU A 208 3.85 9.56 -12.77
C LEU A 208 2.76 10.20 -13.60
N ILE A 209 1.53 10.17 -13.09
CA ILE A 209 0.38 10.77 -13.75
C ILE A 209 -0.21 11.84 -12.84
N HIS A 210 -0.14 13.10 -13.28
CA HIS A 210 -0.84 14.20 -12.64
C HIS A 210 -2.21 14.39 -13.28
N ILE A 211 -3.20 14.56 -12.44
CA ILE A 211 -4.57 14.83 -12.86
C ILE A 211 -4.86 16.33 -12.69
#